data_2a0847c5516df43eaef1d4a66c85bfa6
#
_entry.id   2a0847c5516df43eaef1d4a66c85bfa6
#
_cell.length_a   1.000
_cell.length_b   1.000
_cell.length_c   1.000
_cell.angle_alpha   90.00
_cell.angle_beta   90.00
_cell.angle_gamma   90.00
#
_symmetry.space_group_name_H-M   'P 1'
#
loop_
_entity.id
_entity.type
_entity.pdbx_description
1 polymer ?
#
loop_
_entity_poly.entity_id
_entity_poly.type
_entity_poly.pdbx_seq_one_letter_code
_entity_poly.pdbx_strand_id
1 'polypeptide(L)'
;MDTLSYKTISANKATVTKEWVIVDATDQTLGRLGAKVAKLLRGKYKPNFTPHVDCGDNVIIINVDKVKLTGNKWNDRVYLSYTGYPGGQREMTPARLIAKPNGEERLLKKVVKGMLPKNILGAKLLNNLYVYAGSEHKQAAQNPKMIDINSYK
;
A
#
# COMPACT_ATOMS: atom_id res chain seq x y z
N MET A 1 12.34 -36.78 24.03
CA MET A 1 12.35 -35.66 23.10
C MET A 1 11.12 -34.83 23.34
N ASP A 2 11.31 -33.59 23.69
CA ASP A 2 10.19 -32.69 23.95
C ASP A 2 9.60 -32.19 22.60
N THR A 3 8.52 -32.82 22.15
CA THR A 3 7.87 -32.54 20.87
C THR A 3 7.13 -31.19 20.87
N LEU A 4 7.11 -30.48 21.99
CA LEU A 4 6.45 -29.19 22.17
C LEU A 4 7.30 -28.00 21.67
N SER A 5 8.56 -28.23 21.27
CA SER A 5 9.47 -27.18 20.76
C SER A 5 9.04 -26.58 19.41
N TYR A 6 8.12 -27.21 18.68
CA TYR A 6 7.60 -26.77 17.38
C TYR A 6 6.24 -26.09 17.44
N LYS A 7 5.93 -25.41 18.54
CA LYS A 7 4.66 -24.69 18.67
C LYS A 7 4.61 -23.55 17.65
N THR A 8 3.63 -23.58 16.75
CA THR A 8 3.36 -22.48 15.83
C THR A 8 3.04 -21.21 16.59
N ILE A 9 3.82 -20.15 16.38
CA ILE A 9 3.59 -18.84 16.98
C ILE A 9 2.54 -18.11 16.15
N SER A 10 1.40 -17.80 16.76
CA SER A 10 0.37 -16.95 16.18
C SER A 10 0.43 -15.57 16.83
N ALA A 11 0.54 -14.52 16.02
CA ALA A 11 0.55 -13.15 16.50
C ALA A 11 -0.85 -12.74 16.99
N ASN A 12 -0.89 -12.03 18.11
CA ASN A 12 -2.09 -11.40 18.66
C ASN A 12 -1.96 -9.88 18.56
N LYS A 13 -3.08 -9.19 18.68
CA LYS A 13 -3.10 -7.72 18.67
C LYS A 13 -2.15 -7.08 19.69
N ALA A 14 -1.90 -7.74 20.82
CA ALA A 14 -0.97 -7.28 21.86
C ALA A 14 0.50 -7.60 21.56
N THR A 15 0.79 -8.63 20.75
CA THR A 15 2.16 -9.07 20.43
C THR A 15 2.71 -8.53 19.12
N VAL A 16 1.86 -7.86 18.33
CA VAL A 16 2.28 -7.25 17.08
C VAL A 16 3.01 -5.94 17.35
N THR A 17 4.24 -5.85 16.83
CA THR A 17 5.01 -4.61 16.77
C THR A 17 4.84 -3.95 15.41
N LYS A 18 4.40 -2.69 15.36
CA LYS A 18 4.28 -1.91 14.14
C LYS A 18 5.37 -0.85 14.09
N GLU A 19 6.07 -0.79 12.99
CA GLU A 19 7.06 0.25 12.72
C GLU A 19 6.51 1.28 11.73
N TRP A 20 7.13 2.45 11.69
CA TRP A 20 6.86 3.48 10.70
C TRP A 20 7.97 3.46 9.66
N VAL A 21 7.57 3.40 8.40
CA VAL A 21 8.49 3.22 7.28
C VAL A 21 8.22 4.30 6.23
N ILE A 22 9.29 4.96 5.76
CA ILE A 22 9.24 5.87 4.62
C ILE A 22 9.77 5.16 3.38
N VAL A 23 9.05 5.35 2.29
CA VAL A 23 9.40 4.87 0.95
C VAL A 23 9.41 6.04 -0.02
N ASP A 24 10.51 6.23 -0.74
CA ASP A 24 10.58 7.18 -1.84
C ASP A 24 10.03 6.55 -3.13
N ALA A 25 9.07 7.23 -3.74
CA ALA A 25 8.44 6.80 -4.99
C ALA A 25 9.12 7.33 -6.25
N THR A 26 10.17 8.15 -6.12
CA THR A 26 10.87 8.77 -7.25
C THR A 26 11.32 7.72 -8.25
N ASP A 27 10.97 7.91 -9.51
CA ASP A 27 11.30 7.03 -10.65
C ASP A 27 10.81 5.58 -10.56
N GLN A 28 10.04 5.24 -9.54
CA GLN A 28 9.49 3.90 -9.37
C GLN A 28 8.29 3.64 -10.29
N THR A 29 8.17 2.42 -10.81
CA THR A 29 6.98 2.03 -11.57
C THR A 29 5.82 1.77 -10.60
N LEU A 30 4.67 2.42 -10.85
CA LEU A 30 3.48 2.38 -10.00
C LEU A 30 3.06 0.96 -9.57
N GLY A 31 3.08 -0.01 -10.50
CA GLY A 31 2.66 -1.38 -10.20
C GLY A 31 3.65 -2.12 -9.29
N ARG A 32 4.95 -1.98 -9.54
CA ARG A 32 6.00 -2.61 -8.72
C ARG A 32 6.07 -1.99 -7.33
N LEU A 33 6.00 -0.67 -7.25
CA LEU A 33 5.89 0.07 -6.00
C LEU A 33 4.69 -0.42 -5.19
N GLY A 34 3.49 -0.44 -5.80
CA GLY A 34 2.26 -0.90 -5.13
C GLY A 34 2.33 -2.32 -4.61
N ALA A 35 2.95 -3.25 -5.36
CA ALA A 35 3.10 -4.64 -4.94
C ALA A 35 3.99 -4.78 -3.69
N LYS A 36 5.11 -4.06 -3.65
CA LYS A 36 6.03 -4.07 -2.50
C LYS A 36 5.41 -3.39 -1.28
N VAL A 37 4.75 -2.24 -1.47
CA VAL A 37 3.99 -1.55 -0.43
C VAL A 37 2.88 -2.43 0.14
N ALA A 38 2.15 -3.17 -0.69
CA ALA A 38 1.13 -4.10 -0.22
C ALA A 38 1.71 -5.25 0.64
N LYS A 39 2.94 -5.73 0.32
CA LYS A 39 3.65 -6.71 1.16
C LYS A 39 4.02 -6.12 2.53
N LEU A 40 4.48 -4.85 2.57
CA LEU A 40 4.82 -4.13 3.82
C LEU A 40 3.58 -3.92 4.68
N LEU A 41 2.50 -3.39 4.10
CA LEU A 41 1.22 -3.16 4.79
C LEU A 41 0.61 -4.45 5.35
N ARG A 42 0.81 -5.58 4.66
CA ARG A 42 0.33 -6.87 5.12
C ARG A 42 1.26 -7.52 6.14
N GLY A 43 2.53 -7.12 6.20
CA GLY A 43 3.54 -7.68 7.11
C GLY A 43 4.09 -9.04 6.67
N LYS A 44 4.02 -9.39 5.38
CA LYS A 44 4.47 -10.69 4.86
C LYS A 44 5.98 -10.95 4.98
N TYR A 45 6.76 -9.93 5.27
CA TYR A 45 8.20 -10.04 5.49
C TYR A 45 8.55 -10.38 6.96
N LYS A 46 7.60 -10.26 7.87
CA LYS A 46 7.80 -10.58 9.29
C LYS A 46 7.66 -12.10 9.53
N PRO A 47 8.55 -12.70 10.34
CA PRO A 47 8.50 -14.14 10.61
C PRO A 47 7.25 -14.58 11.37
N ASN A 48 6.66 -13.68 12.18
CA ASN A 48 5.44 -13.91 12.95
C ASN A 48 4.17 -13.53 12.19
N PHE A 49 4.21 -13.45 10.86
CA PHE A 49 3.05 -13.09 10.05
C PHE A 49 1.87 -14.03 10.31
N THR A 50 0.73 -13.46 10.68
CA THR A 50 -0.52 -14.19 10.91
C THR A 50 -1.62 -13.61 10.00
N PRO A 51 -2.27 -14.41 9.13
CA PRO A 51 -3.16 -13.90 8.08
C PRO A 51 -4.39 -13.14 8.56
N HIS A 52 -4.90 -13.44 9.75
CA HIS A 52 -6.12 -12.84 10.31
C HIS A 52 -5.84 -11.63 11.22
N VAL A 53 -4.56 -11.31 11.48
CA VAL A 53 -4.13 -10.19 12.32
C VAL A 53 -3.43 -9.14 11.46
N ASP A 54 -3.58 -7.87 11.81
CA ASP A 54 -2.86 -6.75 11.20
C ASP A 54 -1.42 -6.69 11.74
N CYS A 55 -0.52 -7.44 11.08
CA CYS A 55 0.90 -7.55 11.42
C CYS A 55 1.78 -6.56 10.65
N GLY A 56 1.21 -5.80 9.73
CA GLY A 56 1.93 -4.88 8.86
C GLY A 56 2.40 -3.61 9.56
N ASP A 57 3.21 -2.84 8.84
CA ASP A 57 3.73 -1.56 9.31
C ASP A 57 2.91 -0.38 8.77
N ASN A 58 3.12 0.80 9.37
CA ASN A 58 2.63 2.05 8.83
C ASN A 58 3.59 2.53 7.75
N VAL A 59 3.08 2.69 6.52
CA VAL A 59 3.89 3.04 5.36
C VAL A 59 3.59 4.45 4.92
N ILE A 60 4.63 5.28 4.86
CA ILE A 60 4.59 6.64 4.32
C ILE A 60 5.25 6.61 2.96
N ILE A 61 4.57 7.11 1.95
CA ILE A 61 5.13 7.24 0.59
C ILE A 61 5.24 8.71 0.26
N ILE A 62 6.43 9.12 -0.14
CA ILE A 62 6.76 10.49 -0.54
C ILE A 62 7.07 10.56 -2.04
N ASN A 63 7.06 11.77 -2.61
CA ASN A 63 7.34 12.05 -4.03
C ASN A 63 6.46 11.26 -5.02
N VAL A 64 5.17 11.10 -4.72
CA VAL A 64 4.27 10.31 -5.57
C VAL A 64 3.98 10.97 -6.91
N ASP A 65 4.21 12.27 -7.03
CA ASP A 65 4.18 13.04 -8.29
C ASP A 65 5.17 12.51 -9.32
N LYS A 66 6.31 11.93 -8.89
CA LYS A 66 7.40 11.43 -9.75
C LYS A 66 7.29 9.94 -10.11
N VAL A 67 6.15 9.31 -9.81
CA VAL A 67 5.89 7.90 -10.14
C VAL A 67 5.70 7.71 -11.64
N LYS A 68 6.27 6.62 -12.18
CA LYS A 68 6.22 6.30 -13.60
C LYS A 68 5.20 5.20 -13.93
N LEU A 69 4.51 5.37 -15.06
CA LEU A 69 3.77 4.32 -15.73
C LEU A 69 4.46 4.01 -17.06
N THR A 70 4.68 2.73 -17.36
CA THR A 70 5.34 2.30 -18.59
C THR A 70 4.37 2.23 -19.77
N GLY A 71 4.86 2.59 -20.96
CA GLY A 71 4.05 2.62 -22.19
C GLY A 71 2.91 3.64 -22.11
N ASN A 72 1.84 3.42 -22.85
CA ASN A 72 0.71 4.35 -22.94
C ASN A 72 -0.36 4.14 -21.84
N LYS A 73 0.01 3.53 -20.69
CA LYS A 73 -0.94 3.20 -19.59
C LYS A 73 -1.63 4.41 -18.97
N TRP A 74 -1.09 5.59 -19.16
CA TRP A 74 -1.72 6.83 -18.72
C TRP A 74 -3.11 7.03 -19.34
N ASN A 75 -3.28 6.66 -20.60
CA ASN A 75 -4.51 6.84 -21.35
C ASN A 75 -5.28 5.54 -21.55
N ASP A 76 -4.58 4.42 -21.79
CA ASP A 76 -5.20 3.16 -22.16
C ASP A 76 -5.70 2.36 -20.95
N ARG A 77 -5.09 2.57 -19.77
CA ARG A 77 -5.52 1.89 -18.55
C ARG A 77 -6.86 2.43 -18.07
N VAL A 78 -7.87 1.57 -17.96
CA VAL A 78 -9.18 1.96 -17.45
C VAL A 78 -9.41 1.35 -16.07
N TYR A 79 -9.81 2.19 -15.13
CA TYR A 79 -10.30 1.79 -13.81
C TYR A 79 -11.82 1.85 -13.80
N LEU A 80 -12.44 0.69 -13.67
CA LEU A 80 -13.89 0.59 -13.56
C LEU A 80 -14.36 0.83 -12.13
N SER A 81 -15.51 1.48 -12.00
CA SER A 81 -16.29 1.58 -10.76
C SER A 81 -17.77 1.50 -11.10
N TYR A 82 -18.56 1.03 -10.16
CA TYR A 82 -19.99 0.85 -10.34
C TYR A 82 -20.77 1.51 -9.20
N THR A 83 -21.81 2.23 -9.51
CA THR A 83 -22.61 3.00 -8.53
C THR A 83 -23.74 2.20 -7.88
N GLY A 84 -24.03 0.99 -8.37
CA GLY A 84 -25.12 0.14 -7.88
C GLY A 84 -26.44 0.33 -8.62
N TYR A 85 -26.55 1.28 -9.56
CA TYR A 85 -27.76 1.55 -10.33
C TYR A 85 -27.63 1.04 -11.78
N PRO A 86 -28.74 0.75 -12.49
CA PRO A 86 -28.71 0.45 -13.92
C PRO A 86 -27.95 1.54 -14.69
N GLY A 87 -27.04 1.12 -15.60
CA GLY A 87 -26.16 2.05 -16.33
C GLY A 87 -25.08 2.74 -15.48
N GLY A 88 -24.89 2.34 -14.23
CA GLY A 88 -24.00 2.98 -13.26
C GLY A 88 -22.51 2.63 -13.40
N GLN A 89 -22.07 1.98 -14.48
CA GLN A 89 -20.65 1.77 -14.73
C GLN A 89 -19.96 3.09 -15.07
N ARG A 90 -18.86 3.35 -14.39
CA ARG A 90 -18.03 4.53 -14.63
C ARG A 90 -16.61 4.09 -14.92
N GLU A 91 -16.01 4.76 -15.91
CA GLU A 91 -14.65 4.53 -16.37
C GLU A 91 -13.77 5.72 -16.04
N MET A 92 -12.54 5.45 -15.61
CA MET A 92 -11.58 6.49 -15.28
C MET A 92 -10.18 6.05 -15.67
N THR A 93 -9.49 6.87 -16.46
CA THR A 93 -8.08 6.67 -16.79
C THR A 93 -7.18 7.29 -15.72
N PRO A 94 -5.91 6.82 -15.57
CA PRO A 94 -4.93 7.47 -14.70
C PRO A 94 -4.78 8.96 -14.95
N ALA A 95 -4.71 9.38 -16.22
CA ALA A 95 -4.61 10.80 -16.59
C ALA A 95 -5.80 11.63 -16.04
N ARG A 96 -7.04 11.12 -16.21
CA ARG A 96 -8.23 11.79 -15.66
C ARG A 96 -8.28 11.77 -14.14
N LEU A 97 -7.65 10.76 -13.50
CA LEU A 97 -7.63 10.66 -12.04
C LEU A 97 -6.68 11.70 -11.43
N ILE A 98 -5.50 11.90 -12.05
CA ILE A 98 -4.51 12.87 -11.59
C ILE A 98 -5.01 14.31 -11.75
N ALA A 99 -5.79 14.60 -12.78
CA ALA A 99 -6.39 15.94 -12.97
C ALA A 99 -7.36 16.34 -11.83
N LYS A 100 -7.72 15.43 -10.93
CA LYS A 100 -8.56 15.73 -9.77
C LYS A 100 -7.71 16.16 -8.57
N PRO A 101 -8.29 16.90 -7.60
CA PRO A 101 -7.60 17.24 -6.36
C PRO A 101 -7.04 15.98 -5.67
N ASN A 102 -5.78 16.01 -5.25
CA ASN A 102 -5.03 14.89 -4.67
C ASN A 102 -5.05 13.63 -5.56
N GLY A 103 -4.94 13.83 -6.89
CA GLY A 103 -5.09 12.77 -7.88
C GLY A 103 -4.01 11.70 -7.79
N GLU A 104 -2.76 12.10 -7.54
CA GLU A 104 -1.60 11.22 -7.38
C GLU A 104 -1.79 10.27 -6.18
N GLU A 105 -2.20 10.81 -5.04
CA GLU A 105 -2.48 10.03 -3.85
C GLU A 105 -3.62 9.03 -4.09
N ARG A 106 -4.69 9.48 -4.75
CA ARG A 106 -5.85 8.63 -5.07
C ARG A 106 -5.47 7.52 -6.03
N LEU A 107 -4.61 7.79 -7.02
CA LEU A 107 -4.13 6.80 -7.97
C LEU A 107 -3.37 5.69 -7.24
N LEU A 108 -2.39 6.05 -6.42
CA LEU A 108 -1.58 5.08 -5.68
C LEU A 108 -2.44 4.28 -4.69
N LYS A 109 -3.29 4.94 -3.90
CA LYS A 109 -4.22 4.28 -2.97
C LYS A 109 -5.15 3.29 -3.70
N LYS A 110 -5.65 3.66 -4.90
CA LYS A 110 -6.50 2.78 -5.71
C LYS A 110 -5.77 1.53 -6.19
N VAL A 111 -4.50 1.67 -6.61
CA VAL A 111 -3.67 0.55 -7.03
C VAL A 111 -3.35 -0.38 -5.86
N VAL A 112 -2.89 0.16 -4.73
CA VAL A 112 -2.58 -0.63 -3.52
C VAL A 112 -3.84 -1.33 -2.98
N LYS A 113 -4.99 -0.64 -2.94
CA LYS A 113 -6.27 -1.24 -2.55
C LYS A 113 -6.63 -2.48 -3.38
N GLY A 114 -6.33 -2.46 -4.68
CA GLY A 114 -6.52 -3.61 -5.58
C GLY A 114 -5.61 -4.80 -5.30
N MET A 115 -4.47 -4.56 -4.63
CA MET A 115 -3.47 -5.58 -4.28
C MET A 115 -3.62 -6.12 -2.85
N LEU A 116 -4.41 -5.44 -2.01
CA LEU A 116 -4.75 -5.90 -0.67
C LEU A 116 -5.94 -6.87 -0.71
N PRO A 117 -6.11 -7.73 0.32
CA PRO A 117 -7.27 -8.60 0.43
C PRO A 117 -8.58 -7.81 0.43
N LYS A 118 -9.59 -8.34 -0.27
CA LYS A 118 -10.93 -7.70 -0.35
C LYS A 118 -11.81 -8.12 0.84
N ASN A 119 -11.37 -7.79 2.04
CA ASN A 119 -12.09 -8.06 3.30
C ASN A 119 -11.96 -6.88 4.27
N ILE A 120 -12.61 -7.00 5.42
CA ILE A 120 -12.57 -5.96 6.47
C ILE A 120 -11.14 -5.68 6.94
N LEU A 121 -10.30 -6.72 7.06
CA LEU A 121 -8.89 -6.56 7.42
C LEU A 121 -8.13 -5.76 6.36
N GLY A 122 -8.33 -6.06 5.07
CA GLY A 122 -7.69 -5.31 3.97
C GLY A 122 -8.07 -3.83 3.95
N ALA A 123 -9.31 -3.49 4.32
CA ALA A 123 -9.73 -2.10 4.48
C ALA A 123 -9.01 -1.41 5.65
N LYS A 124 -8.80 -2.12 6.77
CA LYS A 124 -7.99 -1.61 7.90
C LYS A 124 -6.53 -1.41 7.53
N LEU A 125 -5.92 -2.37 6.80
CA LEU A 125 -4.54 -2.27 6.32
C LEU A 125 -4.32 -1.04 5.43
N LEU A 126 -5.30 -0.69 4.60
CA LEU A 126 -5.21 0.50 3.74
C LEU A 126 -5.13 1.81 4.55
N ASN A 127 -5.69 1.87 5.75
CA ASN A 127 -5.60 3.04 6.62
C ASN A 127 -4.19 3.28 7.19
N ASN A 128 -3.33 2.25 7.18
CA ASN A 128 -1.93 2.37 7.57
C ASN A 128 -1.04 2.93 6.44
N LEU A 129 -1.64 3.30 5.30
CA LEU A 129 -0.96 3.88 4.14
C LEU A 129 -1.15 5.41 4.10
N TYR A 130 -0.06 6.11 4.24
CA TYR A 130 0.03 7.57 4.13
C TYR A 130 0.76 7.93 2.84
N VAL A 131 0.16 8.77 2.03
CA VAL A 131 0.66 9.10 0.68
C VAL A 131 0.78 10.60 0.55
N TYR A 132 1.94 11.07 0.12
CA TYR A 132 2.26 12.49 -0.07
C TYR A 132 2.81 12.73 -1.48
N ALA A 133 2.32 13.76 -2.14
CA ALA A 133 2.79 14.14 -3.46
C ALA A 133 4.24 14.63 -3.42
N GLY A 134 4.59 15.50 -2.46
CA GLY A 134 5.93 16.03 -2.28
C GLY A 134 6.81 15.23 -1.33
N SER A 135 7.94 15.81 -0.93
CA SER A 135 8.92 15.22 -0.02
C SER A 135 8.56 15.35 1.46
N GLU A 136 7.67 16.29 1.80
CA GLU A 136 7.29 16.55 3.19
C GLU A 136 6.15 15.64 3.65
N HIS A 137 6.22 15.16 4.87
CA HIS A 137 5.18 14.34 5.50
C HIS A 137 4.85 14.82 6.92
N LYS A 138 3.64 14.54 7.39
CA LYS A 138 3.15 15.03 8.69
C LYS A 138 3.54 14.15 9.88
N GLN A 139 4.17 13.00 9.67
CA GLN A 139 4.46 12.00 10.69
C GLN A 139 5.92 12.04 11.19
N ALA A 140 6.58 13.19 11.18
CA ALA A 140 7.96 13.32 11.64
C ALA A 140 8.15 12.88 13.12
N ALA A 141 7.17 13.14 13.98
CA ALA A 141 7.18 12.75 15.39
C ALA A 141 7.26 11.22 15.62
N GLN A 142 6.92 10.40 14.61
CA GLN A 142 6.96 8.93 14.70
C GLN A 142 8.35 8.35 14.37
N ASN A 143 9.34 9.20 14.05
CA ASN A 143 10.70 8.79 13.66
C ASN A 143 10.71 7.63 12.63
N PRO A 144 10.05 7.79 11.47
CA PRO A 144 9.91 6.71 10.52
C PRO A 144 11.26 6.35 9.88
N LYS A 145 11.50 5.05 9.66
CA LYS A 145 12.71 4.51 9.03
C LYS A 145 12.61 4.60 7.52
N MET A 146 13.61 5.16 6.86
CA MET A 146 13.68 5.15 5.40
C MET A 146 14.09 3.76 4.89
N ILE A 147 13.32 3.21 3.96
CA ILE A 147 13.59 1.91 3.36
C ILE A 147 13.71 2.06 1.84
N ASP A 148 14.80 1.53 1.30
CA ASP A 148 14.92 1.35 -0.15
C ASP A 148 14.04 0.18 -0.60
N ILE A 149 13.00 0.52 -1.36
CA ILE A 149 12.03 -0.46 -1.82
C ILE A 149 12.64 -1.45 -2.83
N ASN A 150 13.76 -1.15 -3.46
CA ASN A 150 14.40 -2.02 -4.43
C ASN A 150 15.14 -3.18 -3.75
N SER A 151 15.58 -3.00 -2.51
CA SER A 151 16.23 -4.05 -1.71
C SER A 151 15.23 -5.13 -1.24
N TYR A 152 13.92 -4.82 -1.21
CA TYR A 152 12.87 -5.79 -0.85
C TYR A 152 12.51 -6.70 -2.03
N LYS A 153 12.76 -7.98 -1.87
CA LYS A 153 12.35 -9.04 -2.81
C LYS A 153 10.89 -9.46 -2.65
#